data_a26580e63c85228ed2eea88aef850f65
#
_entry.id   a26580e63c85228ed2eea88aef850f65
#
_cell.length_a   1.000
_cell.length_b   1.000
_cell.length_c   1.000
_cell.angle_alpha   90.00
_cell.angle_beta   90.00
_cell.angle_gamma   90.00
#
_symmetry.space_group_name_H-M   'P 1'
#
loop_
_entity.id
_entity.type
_entity.pdbx_description
1 polymer ?
#
loop_
_entity_poly.entity_id
_entity_poly.type
_entity_poly.pdbx_seq_one_letter_code
_entity_poly.pdbx_strand_id
1 'polypeptide(L)'
;MTRAATGLWEQVQAAAAVIRARSPLVPEAAIILGTGLGGLAGEMKVSAEIAYADIPGFPLSTVETHAGRLLLGTLGGRRVVAMQGRFHRYEGYSLQQVTFPVRVLHALGAPVLLVSN
;
A
#
# COMPACT_ATOMS: atom_id res chain seq x y z
N MET A 1 -21.95 4.23 17.79
CA MET A 1 -21.47 3.82 17.64
C MET A 1 -20.76 3.46 17.29
N THR A 2 -20.79 3.31 17.15
CA THR A 2 -20.21 2.66 17.14
C THR A 2 -19.38 2.28 16.39
N ARG A 3 -18.71 2.43 16.36
CA ARG A 3 -17.95 2.02 15.77
C ARG A 3 -17.20 1.01 15.83
N ALA A 4 -16.79 0.66 16.92
CA ALA A 4 -16.33 -0.69 17.11
C ALA A 4 -16.95 -1.66 16.12
N ALA A 5 -18.04 -1.28 15.61
CA ALA A 5 -18.75 -2.06 14.60
C ALA A 5 -18.21 -1.89 13.19
N THR A 6 -17.15 -1.11 13.00
CA THR A 6 -16.56 -0.93 11.67
C THR A 6 -15.91 -2.23 11.20
N GLY A 7 -16.48 -2.83 10.18
CA GLY A 7 -15.96 -4.07 9.64
C GLY A 7 -14.76 -3.87 8.76
N LEU A 8 -14.13 -4.97 8.39
CA LEU A 8 -12.96 -4.95 7.53
C LEU A 8 -13.24 -4.26 6.19
N TRP A 9 -14.41 -4.53 5.61
CA TRP A 9 -14.82 -3.91 4.36
C TRP A 9 -14.80 -2.39 4.44
N GLU A 10 -15.43 -1.82 5.48
CA GLU A 10 -15.50 -0.38 5.66
C GLU A 10 -14.11 0.20 5.89
N GLN A 11 -13.26 -0.51 6.61
CA GLN A 11 -11.89 -0.07 6.87
C GLN A 11 -11.09 -0.02 5.56
N VAL A 12 -11.25 -1.05 4.72
CA VAL A 12 -10.57 -1.09 3.42
C VAL A 12 -11.06 0.05 2.54
N GLN A 13 -12.38 0.29 2.51
CA GLN A 13 -12.93 1.37 1.70
C GLN A 13 -12.48 2.75 2.18
N ALA A 14 -12.36 2.94 3.50
CA ALA A 14 -11.87 4.20 4.05
C ALA A 14 -10.43 4.46 3.62
N ALA A 15 -9.58 3.45 3.69
CA ALA A 15 -8.18 3.58 3.27
C ALA A 15 -8.10 3.88 1.76
N ALA A 16 -8.86 3.15 0.95
CA ALA A 16 -8.89 3.35 -0.49
C ALA A 16 -9.37 4.76 -0.85
N ALA A 17 -10.35 5.28 -0.11
CA ALA A 17 -10.88 6.62 -0.34
C ALA A 17 -9.82 7.70 -0.11
N VAL A 18 -9.01 7.55 0.92
CA VAL A 18 -7.92 8.49 1.21
C VAL A 18 -6.91 8.48 0.07
N ILE A 19 -6.58 7.30 -0.43
CA ILE A 19 -5.63 7.17 -1.54
C ILE A 19 -6.21 7.80 -2.82
N ARG A 20 -7.46 7.52 -3.12
CA ARG A 20 -8.13 8.09 -4.31
C ARG A 20 -8.23 9.60 -4.25
N ALA A 21 -8.36 10.15 -3.05
CA ALA A 21 -8.39 11.61 -2.87
C ALA A 21 -7.03 12.25 -3.20
N ARG A 22 -5.95 11.48 -3.07
CA ARG A 22 -4.61 11.96 -3.36
C ARG A 22 -4.20 11.70 -4.80
N SER A 23 -4.80 10.71 -5.46
CA SER A 23 -4.46 10.38 -6.84
C SER A 23 -5.64 9.69 -7.51
N PRO A 24 -6.06 10.16 -8.70
CA PRO A 24 -7.13 9.51 -9.45
C PRO A 24 -6.67 8.25 -10.20
N LEU A 25 -5.40 7.92 -10.14
CA LEU A 25 -4.84 6.80 -10.89
C LEU A 25 -5.47 5.47 -10.46
N VAL A 26 -5.94 4.70 -11.45
CA VAL A 26 -6.43 3.33 -11.23
C VAL A 26 -5.32 2.38 -11.68
N PRO A 27 -4.68 1.67 -10.76
CA PRO A 27 -3.54 0.84 -11.14
C PRO A 27 -3.95 -0.43 -11.87
N GLU A 28 -3.12 -0.84 -12.82
CA GLU A 28 -3.25 -2.13 -13.53
C GLU A 28 -2.55 -3.23 -12.76
N ALA A 29 -1.61 -2.88 -11.91
CA ALA A 29 -0.87 -3.82 -11.09
C ALA A 29 -0.45 -3.18 -9.79
N ALA A 30 -0.31 -4.00 -8.76
CA ALA A 30 0.24 -3.59 -7.49
C ALA A 30 1.56 -4.33 -7.27
N ILE A 31 2.52 -3.65 -6.70
CA ILE A 31 3.85 -4.22 -6.48
C ILE A 31 4.24 -4.02 -5.02
N ILE A 32 4.67 -5.08 -4.37
CA ILE A 32 5.25 -4.98 -3.04
C ILE A 32 6.76 -5.14 -3.20
N LEU A 33 7.49 -4.06 -2.98
CA LEU A 33 8.92 -4.04 -3.20
C LEU A 33 9.68 -4.62 -2.02
N GLY A 34 10.46 -5.65 -2.29
CA GLY A 34 11.40 -6.17 -1.31
C GLY A 34 12.74 -5.45 -1.43
N THR A 35 13.68 -5.82 -0.58
CA THR A 35 14.99 -5.19 -0.54
C THR A 35 15.78 -5.35 -1.85
N GLY A 36 15.53 -6.45 -2.56
CA GLY A 36 16.24 -6.73 -3.81
C GLY A 36 15.78 -5.88 -4.99
N LEU A 37 14.63 -5.23 -4.89
CA LEU A 37 14.09 -4.42 -5.99
C LEU A 37 13.91 -2.95 -5.61
N GLY A 38 14.69 -2.48 -4.63
CA GLY A 38 14.63 -1.08 -4.22
C GLY A 38 14.86 -0.11 -5.37
N GLY A 39 15.69 -0.50 -6.35
CA GLY A 39 15.96 0.33 -7.52
C GLY A 39 14.78 0.48 -8.46
N LEU A 40 13.80 -0.44 -8.39
CA LEU A 40 12.64 -0.37 -9.25
C LEU A 40 11.80 0.87 -8.96
N ALA A 41 11.73 1.28 -7.70
CA ALA A 41 11.01 2.50 -7.33
C ALA A 41 11.62 3.72 -8.04
N GLY A 42 12.93 3.73 -8.26
CA GLY A 42 13.59 4.81 -8.96
C GLY A 42 13.27 4.85 -10.45
N GLU A 43 12.77 3.76 -11.02
CA GLU A 43 12.41 3.71 -12.43
C GLU A 43 10.94 4.09 -12.65
N MET A 44 10.16 4.21 -11.59
CA MET A 44 8.78 4.66 -11.72
C MET A 44 8.71 6.15 -11.95
N LYS A 45 7.73 6.55 -12.75
CA LYS A 45 7.35 7.96 -12.83
C LYS A 45 6.26 8.16 -11.78
N VAL A 46 6.67 8.60 -10.61
CA VAL A 46 5.76 8.73 -9.46
C VAL A 46 4.91 9.98 -9.61
N SER A 47 3.59 9.82 -9.59
CA SER A 47 2.65 10.93 -9.65
C SER A 47 2.11 11.30 -8.27
N ALA A 48 2.12 10.36 -7.33
CA ALA A 48 1.70 10.62 -5.96
C ALA A 48 2.46 9.70 -5.01
N GLU A 49 2.74 10.23 -3.83
CA GLU A 49 3.45 9.50 -2.78
C GLU A 49 2.70 9.73 -1.49
N ILE A 50 2.34 8.65 -0.80
CA ILE A 50 1.54 8.71 0.41
C ILE A 50 2.22 7.89 1.50
N ALA A 51 2.59 8.54 2.61
CA ALA A 51 3.17 7.84 3.74
C ALA A 51 2.12 6.89 4.32
N TYR A 52 2.55 5.71 4.76
CA TYR A 52 1.64 4.75 5.39
C TYR A 52 0.92 5.37 6.59
N ALA A 53 1.61 6.27 7.29
CA ALA A 53 1.02 6.96 8.45
C ALA A 53 -0.22 7.77 8.09
N ASP A 54 -0.35 8.15 6.83
CA ASP A 54 -1.48 8.95 6.35
C ASP A 54 -2.62 8.10 5.81
N ILE A 55 -2.47 6.79 5.82
CA ILE A 55 -3.50 5.87 5.31
C ILE A 55 -4.15 5.14 6.48
N PRO A 56 -5.46 5.33 6.69
CA PRO A 56 -6.14 4.71 7.83
C PRO A 56 -5.98 3.18 7.81
N GLY A 57 -5.62 2.62 8.94
CA GLY A 57 -5.53 1.17 9.09
C GLY A 57 -4.23 0.54 8.61
N PHE A 58 -3.38 1.27 7.91
CA PHE A 58 -2.08 0.72 7.53
C PHE A 58 -1.21 0.57 8.78
N PRO A 59 -0.56 -0.58 8.96
CA PRO A 59 0.37 -0.74 10.05
C PRO A 59 1.54 0.21 9.89
N LEU A 60 2.11 0.65 11.01
CA LEU A 60 3.29 1.49 10.99
C LEU A 60 4.47 0.69 11.49
N SER A 61 5.59 0.78 10.77
CA SER A 61 6.80 0.12 11.23
C SER A 61 7.33 0.85 12.46
N THR A 62 7.76 0.07 13.47
CA THR A 62 8.41 0.63 14.65
C THR A 62 9.89 0.88 14.41
N VAL A 63 10.40 0.44 13.27
CA VAL A 63 11.81 0.62 12.91
C VAL A 63 11.91 1.81 11.96
N GLU A 64 12.56 2.88 12.37
CA GLU A 64 12.65 4.12 11.59
C GLU A 64 13.18 3.92 10.17
N THR A 65 14.15 3.03 10.02
CA THR A 65 14.74 2.75 8.71
C THR A 65 13.75 2.09 7.75
N HIS A 66 12.60 1.65 8.27
CA HIS A 66 11.56 1.00 7.47
C HIS A 66 10.34 1.89 7.29
N ALA A 67 10.51 3.19 7.39
CA ALA A 67 9.41 4.11 7.13
C ALA A 67 8.89 3.87 5.73
N GLY A 68 7.64 3.51 5.62
CA GLY A 68 7.07 3.07 4.35
C GLY A 68 6.19 4.11 3.70
N ARG A 69 6.04 3.96 2.40
CA ARG A 69 5.17 4.82 1.62
C ARG A 69 4.60 4.07 0.42
N LEU A 70 3.45 4.56 -0.02
CA LEU A 70 2.79 4.06 -1.19
C LEU A 70 3.11 4.98 -2.35
N LEU A 71 3.53 4.42 -3.47
CA LEU A 71 3.87 5.17 -4.67
C LEU A 71 2.86 4.85 -5.76
N LEU A 72 2.27 5.88 -6.35
CA LEU A 72 1.36 5.70 -7.48
C LEU A 72 1.97 6.39 -8.69
N GLY A 73 1.96 5.73 -9.83
CA GLY A 73 2.55 6.28 -11.03
C GLY A 73 2.58 5.26 -12.14
N THR A 74 3.56 5.40 -13.04
CA THR A 74 3.72 4.48 -14.16
C THR A 74 5.09 3.83 -14.14
N LEU A 75 5.11 2.61 -14.62
CA LEU A 75 6.36 1.85 -14.79
C LEU A 75 6.26 1.18 -16.15
N GLY A 76 7.19 1.53 -17.05
CA GLY A 76 7.14 1.01 -18.41
C GLY A 76 5.86 1.36 -19.15
N GLY A 77 5.27 2.51 -18.84
CA GLY A 77 4.02 2.96 -19.47
C GLY A 77 2.76 2.37 -18.85
N ARG A 78 2.89 1.52 -17.83
CA ARG A 78 1.74 0.90 -17.15
C ARG A 78 1.47 1.59 -15.82
N ARG A 79 0.20 1.75 -15.49
CA ARG A 79 -0.20 2.35 -14.21
C ARG A 79 0.02 1.33 -13.09
N VAL A 80 0.78 1.73 -12.09
CA VAL A 80 1.09 0.83 -10.98
C VAL A 80 0.97 1.56 -9.64
N VAL A 81 0.69 0.78 -8.61
CA VAL A 81 0.80 1.22 -7.23
C VAL A 81 1.85 0.33 -6.57
N ALA A 82 2.82 0.94 -5.91
CA ALA A 82 3.92 0.19 -5.30
C ALA A 82 4.03 0.49 -3.82
N MET A 83 4.21 -0.55 -3.03
CA MET A 83 4.50 -0.42 -1.60
C MET A 83 6.01 -0.43 -1.42
N GLN A 84 6.56 0.69 -0.98
CA GLN A 84 7.97 0.80 -0.65
C GLN A 84 8.08 0.68 0.87
N GLY A 85 8.53 -0.46 1.31
CA GLY A 85 8.49 -0.84 2.70
C GLY A 85 7.32 -1.76 2.98
N ARG A 86 7.56 -2.85 3.66
CA ARG A 86 6.50 -3.82 3.97
C ARG A 86 6.58 -4.26 5.42
N PHE A 87 5.52 -4.91 5.86
CA PHE A 87 5.33 -5.31 7.25
C PHE A 87 5.55 -6.81 7.38
N HIS A 88 6.19 -7.20 8.46
CA HIS A 88 6.45 -8.60 8.74
C HIS A 88 5.80 -8.95 10.07
N ARG A 89 5.32 -10.19 10.15
CA ARG A 89 4.66 -10.67 11.35
C ARG A 89 5.56 -10.62 12.59
N TYR A 90 6.85 -10.83 12.40
CA TYR A 90 7.78 -10.80 13.53
C TYR A 90 7.94 -9.40 14.15
N GLU A 91 7.41 -8.37 13.51
CA GLU A 91 7.43 -7.02 14.08
C GLU A 91 6.27 -6.78 15.05
N GLY A 92 5.52 -7.83 15.38
CA GLY A 92 4.42 -7.72 16.33
C GLY A 92 3.05 -7.50 15.69
N TYR A 93 2.99 -7.53 14.36
CA TYR A 93 1.71 -7.34 13.66
C TYR A 93 0.95 -8.66 13.55
N SER A 94 -0.37 -8.58 13.65
CA SER A 94 -1.22 -9.73 13.38
C SER A 94 -1.23 -10.03 11.89
N LEU A 95 -1.66 -11.23 11.53
CA LEU A 95 -1.79 -11.60 10.12
C LEU A 95 -2.75 -10.67 9.40
N GLN A 96 -3.84 -10.27 10.05
CA GLN A 96 -4.80 -9.35 9.47
C GLN A 96 -4.17 -7.99 9.20
N GLN A 97 -3.34 -7.49 10.12
CA GLN A 97 -2.65 -6.21 9.93
C GLN A 97 -1.66 -6.27 8.77
N VAL A 98 -0.95 -7.39 8.64
CA VAL A 98 0.05 -7.54 7.58
C VAL A 98 -0.61 -7.64 6.20
N THR A 99 -1.80 -8.25 6.13
CA THR A 99 -2.50 -8.43 4.86
C THR A 99 -3.45 -7.29 4.50
N PHE A 100 -3.73 -6.39 5.44
CA PHE A 100 -4.65 -5.29 5.20
C PHE A 100 -4.26 -4.44 3.99
N PRO A 101 -2.98 -4.04 3.84
CA PRO A 101 -2.58 -3.26 2.66
C PRO A 101 -2.87 -3.97 1.34
N VAL A 102 -2.72 -5.29 1.29
CA VAL A 102 -3.01 -6.06 0.06
C VAL A 102 -4.48 -5.91 -0.32
N ARG A 103 -5.37 -5.94 0.67
CA ARG A 103 -6.80 -5.76 0.43
C ARG A 103 -7.11 -4.37 -0.10
N VAL A 104 -6.39 -3.36 0.41
CA VAL A 104 -6.55 -1.99 -0.05
C VAL A 104 -6.08 -1.84 -1.49
N LEU A 105 -4.94 -2.45 -1.83
CA LEU A 105 -4.44 -2.41 -3.21
C LEU A 105 -5.43 -3.04 -4.19
N HIS A 106 -6.07 -4.13 -3.78
CA HIS A 106 -7.11 -4.76 -4.59
C HIS A 106 -8.32 -3.83 -4.75
N ALA A 107 -8.71 -3.15 -3.68
CA ALA A 107 -9.84 -2.23 -3.71
C ALA A 107 -9.59 -1.03 -4.62
N LEU A 108 -8.32 -0.67 -4.84
CA LEU A 108 -7.96 0.40 -5.78
C LEU A 108 -8.13 -0.01 -7.23
N GLY A 109 -8.38 -1.29 -7.48
CA GLY A 109 -8.63 -1.78 -8.82
C GLY A 109 -7.51 -2.62 -9.43
N ALA A 110 -6.42 -2.85 -8.71
CA ALA A 110 -5.30 -3.62 -9.24
C ALA A 110 -5.66 -5.11 -9.33
N PRO A 111 -5.76 -5.69 -10.52
CA PRO A 111 -6.11 -7.10 -10.66
C PRO A 111 -4.92 -8.05 -10.48
N VAL A 112 -3.72 -7.51 -10.48
CA VAL A 112 -2.49 -8.32 -10.37
C VAL A 112 -1.63 -7.79 -9.25
N LEU A 113 -1.10 -8.69 -8.44
CA LEU A 113 -0.17 -8.34 -7.36
C LEU A 113 1.16 -9.05 -7.62
N LEU A 114 2.23 -8.26 -7.66
CA LEU A 114 3.59 -8.77 -7.76
C LEU A 114 4.30 -8.53 -6.44
N VAL A 115 4.86 -9.58 -5.89
CA VAL A 115 5.57 -9.50 -4.61
C VAL A 115 7.02 -9.91 -4.84
N SER A 116 7.96 -9.08 -4.41
CA SER A 116 9.37 -9.41 -4.49
C SER A 116 9.98 -9.54 -3.10
N ASN A 117 10.99 -10.36 -3.01
CA ASN A 117 11.72 -10.52 -1.75
C ASN A 117 12.86 -9.52 -1.65
#